data_cc15067d03b4fe0af9cecfa9e32ba147
#
_entry.id   cc15067d03b4fe0af9cecfa9e32ba147
#
_cell.length_a   1.000
_cell.length_b   1.000
_cell.length_c   1.000
_cell.angle_alpha   90.00
_cell.angle_beta   90.00
_cell.angle_gamma   90.00
#
_symmetry.space_group_name_H-M   'P 1'
#
loop_
_entity.id
_entity.type
_entity.pdbx_description
1 polymer ?
#
loop_
_entity_poly.entity_id
_entity_poly.type
_entity_poly.pdbx_seq_one_letter_code
_entity_poly.pdbx_strand_id
1 'polypeptide(L)'
;MEKKQIWEQFRTEDWLAVGFGLLIVVLAIVLPEAWMPTMPKALDTVGSWRNVGILVAGLFGIVWVACRVLGRPTRGILPSLVVIFGVALGAQYIASLPAVKETTGLESVFFAVALGLLVSNTVGVPLWMKPALQSEFYVKIGLVLLGTTVIFGEIMQAGALGLIQALVVVCCVWNFGYWIARKLGVDREMSTMLASAVSICGVSAAIATCGAIKGDNKKLSYVISLVLVVAIPMMYGMPYLAQWLGLSPEVAGAWMGGTIDTTGAVVASGAVLGETAEKYSVIVKFSQNVLLGLAAFAISIYWSYKGKDHREKPTPGVLWERFPKFVLGFVAASLIFSFVLPFDTAKAVGGVTKNLQNAFFSIAFVCIGLE
;
A
#
# COMPACT_ATOMS: atom_id res chain seq x y z
N MET A 1 14.27 -22.10 -23.13
CA MET A 1 13.46 -20.86 -23.15
C MET A 1 12.51 -20.78 -21.96
N GLU A 2 11.82 -21.84 -21.55
CA GLU A 2 10.87 -21.83 -20.41
C GLU A 2 11.44 -21.39 -19.06
N LYS A 3 12.60 -21.86 -18.64
CA LYS A 3 13.19 -21.45 -17.33
C LYS A 3 13.47 -19.95 -17.22
N LYS A 4 13.83 -19.29 -18.30
CA LYS A 4 14.11 -17.84 -18.31
C LYS A 4 12.82 -17.02 -18.19
N GLN A 5 11.75 -17.49 -18.82
CA GLN A 5 10.41 -16.89 -18.74
C GLN A 5 9.79 -17.02 -17.34
N ILE A 6 9.99 -18.16 -16.65
CA ILE A 6 9.51 -18.38 -15.29
C ILE A 6 10.19 -17.41 -14.31
N TRP A 7 11.52 -17.21 -14.42
CA TRP A 7 12.25 -16.29 -13.56
C TRP A 7 11.85 -14.82 -13.77
N GLU A 8 11.49 -14.42 -14.98
CA GLU A 8 11.03 -13.06 -15.27
C GLU A 8 9.69 -12.74 -14.58
N GLN A 9 8.81 -13.72 -14.42
CA GLN A 9 7.54 -13.54 -13.70
C GLN A 9 7.72 -13.24 -12.21
N PHE A 10 8.80 -13.72 -11.58
CA PHE A 10 9.12 -13.44 -10.17
C PHE A 10 9.90 -12.13 -9.96
N ARG A 11 10.38 -11.51 -11.03
CA ARG A 11 11.11 -10.23 -10.97
C ARG A 11 10.16 -9.03 -10.97
N THR A 12 9.15 -9.07 -10.12
CA THR A 12 8.20 -7.98 -9.92
C THR A 12 8.31 -7.43 -8.50
N GLU A 13 7.93 -6.18 -8.34
CA GLU A 13 7.93 -5.52 -7.03
C GLU A 13 7.07 -6.26 -6.01
N ASP A 14 5.91 -6.77 -6.43
CA ASP A 14 5.00 -7.54 -5.58
C ASP A 14 5.65 -8.81 -5.03
N TRP A 15 6.30 -9.62 -5.88
CA TRP A 15 6.98 -10.83 -5.44
C TRP A 15 8.17 -10.54 -4.53
N LEU A 16 8.90 -9.45 -4.79
CA LEU A 16 9.96 -9.00 -3.89
C LEU A 16 9.41 -8.58 -2.53
N ALA A 17 8.28 -7.87 -2.50
CA ALA A 17 7.62 -7.49 -1.25
C ALA A 17 7.15 -8.73 -0.45
N VAL A 18 6.58 -9.75 -1.12
CA VAL A 18 6.26 -11.04 -0.50
C VAL A 18 7.51 -11.71 0.07
N GLY A 19 8.56 -11.83 -0.74
CA GLY A 19 9.81 -12.48 -0.35
C GLY A 19 10.46 -11.82 0.87
N PHE A 20 10.62 -10.50 0.85
CA PHE A 20 11.19 -9.75 1.96
C PHE A 20 10.28 -9.74 3.19
N GLY A 21 8.96 -9.57 3.01
CA GLY A 21 8.02 -9.62 4.11
C GLY A 21 8.04 -10.96 4.84
N LEU A 22 7.97 -12.07 4.10
CA LEU A 22 8.06 -13.42 4.68
C LEU A 22 9.46 -13.72 5.27
N LEU A 23 10.52 -13.23 4.65
CA LEU A 23 11.87 -13.34 5.22
C LEU A 23 11.96 -12.65 6.58
N ILE A 24 11.40 -11.45 6.72
CA ILE A 24 11.33 -10.72 7.99
C ILE A 24 10.51 -11.52 9.02
N VAL A 25 9.38 -12.10 8.61
CA VAL A 25 8.56 -12.97 9.48
C VAL A 25 9.38 -14.16 9.99
N VAL A 26 10.10 -14.85 9.10
CA VAL A 26 10.97 -15.99 9.48
C VAL A 26 12.08 -15.52 10.42
N LEU A 27 12.72 -14.40 10.15
CA LEU A 27 13.75 -13.84 11.05
C LEU A 27 13.16 -13.49 12.42
N ALA A 28 11.95 -12.95 12.48
CA ALA A 28 11.28 -12.63 13.73
C ALA A 28 10.91 -13.89 14.55
N ILE A 29 10.67 -15.03 13.88
CA ILE A 29 10.42 -16.31 14.55
C ILE A 29 11.70 -16.95 15.07
N VAL A 30 12.81 -16.84 14.32
CA VAL A 30 14.06 -17.56 14.60
C VAL A 30 14.99 -16.78 15.53
N LEU A 31 15.03 -15.44 15.39
CA LEU A 31 15.94 -14.60 16.16
C LEU A 31 15.33 -14.19 17.51
N PRO A 32 16.15 -14.06 18.56
CA PRO A 32 15.71 -13.50 19.85
C PRO A 32 15.12 -12.09 19.66
N GLU A 33 14.06 -11.77 20.41
CA GLU A 33 13.39 -10.45 20.37
C GLU A 33 14.38 -9.28 20.58
N ALA A 34 15.37 -9.46 21.46
CA ALA A 34 16.39 -8.44 21.75
C ALA A 34 17.26 -8.03 20.54
N TRP A 35 17.27 -8.84 19.47
CA TRP A 35 18.02 -8.56 18.24
C TRP A 35 17.18 -7.86 17.19
N MET A 36 15.87 -7.86 17.37
CA MET A 36 14.96 -7.24 16.42
C MET A 36 14.83 -5.74 16.70
N PRO A 37 15.06 -4.89 15.67
CA PRO A 37 14.99 -3.45 15.86
C PRO A 37 13.56 -2.97 16.00
N THR A 38 13.37 -1.95 16.81
CA THR A 38 12.09 -1.24 16.94
C THR A 38 12.26 0.20 16.50
N MET A 39 11.20 0.80 15.95
CA MET A 39 11.20 2.23 15.65
C MET A 39 11.13 3.02 16.96
N PRO A 40 12.17 3.78 17.35
CA PRO A 40 12.19 4.49 18.62
C PRO A 40 11.25 5.69 18.59
N LYS A 41 10.58 5.95 19.72
CA LYS A 41 9.74 7.15 19.89
C LYS A 41 10.55 8.40 20.20
N ALA A 42 11.75 8.24 20.78
CA ALA A 42 12.70 9.30 21.09
C ALA A 42 14.13 8.76 20.90
N LEU A 43 15.07 9.67 20.62
CA LEU A 43 16.50 9.36 20.42
C LEU A 43 17.34 9.74 21.65
N ASP A 44 16.89 9.28 22.81
CA ASP A 44 17.44 9.60 24.13
C ASP A 44 18.45 8.56 24.64
N THR A 45 18.52 7.38 24.05
CA THR A 45 19.37 6.30 24.48
C THR A 45 20.25 5.74 23.36
N VAL A 46 21.40 5.14 23.73
CA VAL A 46 22.27 4.42 22.77
C VAL A 46 21.52 3.29 22.07
N GLY A 47 20.59 2.65 22.79
CA GLY A 47 19.72 1.60 22.23
C GLY A 47 18.82 2.12 21.10
N SER A 48 18.29 3.33 21.22
CA SER A 48 17.47 3.98 20.19
C SER A 48 18.27 4.20 18.92
N TRP A 49 19.47 4.72 19.02
CA TRP A 49 20.38 4.93 17.88
C TRP A 49 20.80 3.62 17.21
N ARG A 50 21.07 2.57 18.03
CA ARG A 50 21.37 1.23 17.51
C ARG A 50 20.21 0.70 16.68
N ASN A 51 18.97 0.81 17.18
CA ASN A 51 17.77 0.35 16.47
C ASN A 51 17.57 1.09 15.14
N VAL A 52 17.73 2.40 15.11
CA VAL A 52 17.70 3.20 13.87
C VAL A 52 18.78 2.73 12.90
N GLY A 53 20.01 2.51 13.38
CA GLY A 53 21.10 2.02 12.54
C GLY A 53 20.79 0.65 11.91
N ILE A 54 20.25 -0.30 12.69
CA ILE A 54 19.86 -1.63 12.18
C ILE A 54 18.70 -1.52 11.17
N LEU A 55 17.69 -0.69 11.45
CA LEU A 55 16.57 -0.45 10.52
C LEU A 55 17.05 0.15 9.21
N VAL A 56 17.89 1.19 9.25
CA VAL A 56 18.47 1.82 8.05
C VAL A 56 19.31 0.82 7.25
N ALA A 57 20.16 0.03 7.93
CA ALA A 57 21.00 -0.98 7.28
C ALA A 57 20.15 -2.11 6.65
N GLY A 58 19.16 -2.62 7.37
CA GLY A 58 18.24 -3.63 6.86
C GLY A 58 17.44 -3.14 5.64
N LEU A 59 16.86 -1.95 5.73
CA LEU A 59 16.15 -1.31 4.62
C LEU A 59 17.07 -1.01 3.43
N PHE A 60 18.29 -0.56 3.69
CA PHE A 60 19.27 -0.37 2.63
C PHE A 60 19.50 -1.68 1.88
N GLY A 61 19.71 -2.80 2.58
CA GLY A 61 19.88 -4.11 1.97
C GLY A 61 18.67 -4.53 1.13
N ILE A 62 17.46 -4.38 1.67
CA ILE A 62 16.19 -4.70 0.98
C ILE A 62 16.03 -3.87 -0.29
N VAL A 63 16.15 -2.55 -0.19
CA VAL A 63 15.98 -1.63 -1.33
C VAL A 63 17.08 -1.81 -2.36
N TRP A 64 18.32 -2.02 -1.93
CA TRP A 64 19.44 -2.26 -2.83
C TRP A 64 19.25 -3.55 -3.65
N VAL A 65 18.86 -4.64 -3.00
CA VAL A 65 18.55 -5.91 -3.69
C VAL A 65 17.34 -5.73 -4.63
N ALA A 66 16.29 -5.08 -4.16
CA ALA A 66 15.10 -4.81 -4.99
C ALA A 66 15.46 -4.00 -6.25
N CYS A 67 16.23 -2.90 -6.09
CA CYS A 67 16.67 -2.10 -7.22
C CYS A 67 17.55 -2.91 -8.20
N ARG A 68 18.46 -3.75 -7.69
CA ARG A 68 19.29 -4.63 -8.52
C ARG A 68 18.46 -5.63 -9.32
N VAL A 69 17.51 -6.29 -8.67
CA VAL A 69 16.62 -7.27 -9.33
C VAL A 69 15.73 -6.60 -10.38
N LEU A 70 15.21 -5.40 -10.07
CA LEU A 70 14.33 -4.66 -10.97
C LEU A 70 15.08 -3.83 -12.04
N GLY A 71 16.41 -3.82 -12.02
CA GLY A 71 17.22 -3.02 -12.96
C GLY A 71 17.15 -1.50 -12.72
N ARG A 72 16.78 -1.07 -11.50
CA ARG A 72 16.71 0.34 -11.11
C ARG A 72 18.07 0.84 -10.61
N PRO A 73 18.36 2.16 -10.69
CA PRO A 73 19.60 2.73 -10.17
C PRO A 73 19.70 2.53 -8.65
N THR A 74 20.94 2.25 -8.18
CA THR A 74 21.20 2.02 -6.74
C THR A 74 21.96 3.18 -6.06
N ARG A 75 22.37 4.18 -6.85
CA ARG A 75 23.10 5.34 -6.31
C ARG A 75 22.14 6.22 -5.50
N GLY A 76 22.58 6.66 -4.32
CA GLY A 76 21.82 7.57 -3.46
C GLY A 76 20.83 6.88 -2.49
N ILE A 77 20.67 5.56 -2.51
CA ILE A 77 19.73 4.86 -1.63
C ILE A 77 20.04 5.14 -0.15
N LEU A 78 21.29 4.98 0.28
CA LEU A 78 21.66 5.15 1.70
C LEU A 78 21.40 6.57 2.21
N PRO A 79 21.92 7.65 1.58
CA PRO A 79 21.64 9.01 2.03
C PRO A 79 20.13 9.34 1.97
N SER A 80 19.40 8.81 0.99
CA SER A 80 17.95 9.00 0.91
C SER A 80 17.22 8.36 2.09
N LEU A 81 17.58 7.14 2.46
CA LEU A 81 17.00 6.47 3.62
C LEU A 81 17.28 7.23 4.92
N VAL A 82 18.48 7.80 5.08
CA VAL A 82 18.81 8.63 6.25
C VAL A 82 17.88 9.85 6.32
N VAL A 83 17.61 10.51 5.20
CA VAL A 83 16.69 11.66 5.14
C VAL A 83 15.26 11.21 5.45
N ILE A 84 14.77 10.14 4.81
CA ILE A 84 13.43 9.60 5.01
C ILE A 84 13.22 9.20 6.48
N PHE A 85 14.19 8.50 7.09
CA PHE A 85 14.16 8.17 8.50
C PHE A 85 14.18 9.41 9.40
N GLY A 86 14.97 10.42 9.07
CA GLY A 86 15.00 11.68 9.80
C GLY A 86 13.62 12.36 9.81
N VAL A 87 12.95 12.40 8.67
CA VAL A 87 11.59 12.94 8.56
C VAL A 87 10.58 12.08 9.33
N ALA A 88 10.69 10.74 9.24
CA ALA A 88 9.80 9.82 9.97
C ALA A 88 9.95 9.96 11.49
N LEU A 89 11.18 10.08 12.00
CA LEU A 89 11.46 10.32 13.42
C LEU A 89 10.95 11.69 13.87
N GLY A 90 11.13 12.73 13.03
CA GLY A 90 10.56 14.06 13.28
C GLY A 90 9.04 14.05 13.39
N ALA A 91 8.36 13.33 12.49
CA ALA A 91 6.91 13.15 12.52
C ALA A 91 6.45 12.44 13.81
N GLN A 92 7.16 11.39 14.21
CA GLN A 92 6.87 10.65 15.42
C GLN A 92 7.10 11.48 16.68
N TYR A 93 8.18 12.26 16.70
CA TYR A 93 8.46 13.19 17.81
C TYR A 93 7.35 14.24 17.94
N ILE A 94 6.94 14.89 16.85
CA ILE A 94 5.86 15.88 16.84
C ILE A 94 4.56 15.26 17.37
N ALA A 95 4.19 14.07 16.89
CA ALA A 95 2.99 13.35 17.34
C ALA A 95 3.05 12.96 18.83
N SER A 96 4.25 12.79 19.39
CA SER A 96 4.45 12.42 20.80
C SER A 96 4.39 13.61 21.75
N LEU A 97 4.44 14.85 21.26
CA LEU A 97 4.37 16.06 22.09
C LEU A 97 3.01 16.12 22.82
N PRO A 98 3.00 16.32 24.16
CA PRO A 98 1.75 16.39 24.92
C PRO A 98 0.75 17.41 24.36
N ALA A 99 1.25 18.60 23.99
CA ALA A 99 0.42 19.65 23.40
C ALA A 99 -0.28 19.20 22.09
N VAL A 100 0.37 18.38 21.26
CA VAL A 100 -0.21 17.87 20.01
C VAL A 100 -1.17 16.73 20.29
N LYS A 101 -0.76 15.78 21.13
CA LYS A 101 -1.54 14.58 21.44
C LYS A 101 -2.85 14.90 22.14
N GLU A 102 -2.84 15.84 23.10
CA GLU A 102 -4.01 16.20 23.91
C GLU A 102 -4.96 17.15 23.18
N THR A 103 -4.44 18.04 22.31
CA THR A 103 -5.28 19.03 21.63
C THR A 103 -5.83 18.56 20.30
N THR A 104 -5.06 17.79 19.55
CA THR A 104 -5.43 17.42 18.17
C THR A 104 -5.73 15.95 17.98
N GLY A 105 -5.18 15.06 18.83
CA GLY A 105 -5.29 13.61 18.65
C GLY A 105 -4.64 13.08 17.36
N LEU A 106 -3.83 13.92 16.68
CA LEU A 106 -3.22 13.56 15.38
C LEU A 106 -2.13 12.52 15.57
N GLU A 107 -2.24 11.45 14.80
CA GLU A 107 -1.26 10.36 14.75
C GLU A 107 -0.01 10.72 13.93
N SER A 108 1.09 9.98 14.15
CA SER A 108 2.37 10.20 13.44
C SER A 108 2.26 10.09 11.91
N VAL A 109 1.30 9.34 11.42
CA VAL A 109 0.97 9.22 9.98
C VAL A 109 0.68 10.58 9.35
N PHE A 110 -0.13 11.41 10.03
CA PHE A 110 -0.45 12.74 9.56
C PHE A 110 0.81 13.57 9.35
N PHE A 111 1.65 13.63 10.40
CA PHE A 111 2.88 14.42 10.36
C PHE A 111 3.90 13.85 9.33
N ALA A 112 3.96 12.54 9.17
CA ALA A 112 4.85 11.90 8.18
C ALA A 112 4.53 12.36 6.75
N VAL A 113 3.27 12.30 6.34
CA VAL A 113 2.84 12.75 5.01
C VAL A 113 2.94 14.28 4.91
N ALA A 114 2.50 15.02 5.93
CA ALA A 114 2.55 16.49 5.93
C ALA A 114 3.99 17.04 5.82
N LEU A 115 4.92 16.47 6.59
CA LEU A 115 6.35 16.84 6.48
C LEU A 115 6.94 16.43 5.14
N GLY A 116 6.58 15.25 4.60
CA GLY A 116 6.97 14.84 3.27
C GLY A 116 6.52 15.84 2.21
N LEU A 117 5.23 16.21 2.22
CA LEU A 117 4.66 17.23 1.33
C LEU A 117 5.34 18.60 1.51
N LEU A 118 5.61 18.99 2.74
CA LEU A 118 6.30 20.26 3.01
C LEU A 118 7.69 20.27 2.37
N VAL A 119 8.48 19.22 2.57
CA VAL A 119 9.81 19.08 1.98
C VAL A 119 9.73 19.05 0.46
N SER A 120 8.82 18.28 -0.11
CA SER A 120 8.63 18.17 -1.55
C SER A 120 8.29 19.51 -2.21
N ASN A 121 7.42 20.32 -1.57
CA ASN A 121 6.97 21.59 -2.12
C ASN A 121 7.90 22.79 -1.83
N THR A 122 8.76 22.70 -0.80
CA THR A 122 9.67 23.81 -0.43
C THR A 122 11.07 23.62 -0.98
N VAL A 123 11.67 22.46 -0.74
CA VAL A 123 13.05 22.14 -1.12
C VAL A 123 13.10 21.41 -2.46
N GLY A 124 12.01 20.72 -2.81
CA GLY A 124 11.97 19.80 -3.93
C GLY A 124 12.66 18.47 -3.62
N VAL A 125 12.38 17.47 -4.43
CA VAL A 125 12.96 16.13 -4.27
C VAL A 125 14.11 15.94 -5.26
N PRO A 126 15.36 15.84 -4.80
CA PRO A 126 16.52 15.64 -5.65
C PRO A 126 16.47 14.29 -6.39
N LEU A 127 17.00 14.25 -7.61
CA LEU A 127 17.01 13.03 -8.44
C LEU A 127 17.70 11.83 -7.78
N TRP A 128 18.69 12.07 -6.91
CA TRP A 128 19.38 10.99 -6.20
C TRP A 128 18.51 10.32 -5.13
N MET A 129 17.42 10.95 -4.69
CA MET A 129 16.47 10.35 -3.74
C MET A 129 15.49 9.38 -4.42
N LYS A 130 15.18 9.54 -5.69
CA LYS A 130 14.19 8.73 -6.41
C LYS A 130 14.33 7.22 -6.25
N PRO A 131 15.56 6.63 -6.22
CA PRO A 131 15.67 5.17 -6.06
C PRO A 131 15.17 4.63 -4.72
N ALA A 132 15.16 5.44 -3.65
CA ALA A 132 14.67 5.05 -2.34
C ALA A 132 13.21 5.47 -2.10
N LEU A 133 12.64 6.34 -2.94
CA LEU A 133 11.23 6.70 -2.88
C LEU A 133 10.43 5.58 -3.57
N GLN A 134 9.95 4.64 -2.78
CA GLN A 134 9.21 3.46 -3.21
C GLN A 134 8.08 3.21 -2.21
N SER A 135 7.18 4.20 -2.06
CA SER A 135 6.09 4.16 -1.08
C SER A 135 5.28 2.87 -1.16
N GLU A 136 4.85 2.47 -2.37
CA GLU A 136 4.09 1.24 -2.57
C GLU A 136 4.85 -0.02 -2.14
N PHE A 137 6.16 -0.09 -2.40
CA PHE A 137 6.98 -1.23 -2.01
C PHE A 137 7.06 -1.40 -0.49
N TYR A 138 7.27 -0.30 0.23
CA TYR A 138 7.29 -0.31 1.71
C TYR A 138 5.92 -0.65 2.28
N VAL A 139 4.83 -0.09 1.72
CA VAL A 139 3.45 -0.45 2.11
C VAL A 139 3.22 -1.94 1.92
N LYS A 140 3.59 -2.52 0.77
CA LYS A 140 3.38 -3.95 0.48
C LYS A 140 4.13 -4.86 1.47
N ILE A 141 5.37 -4.53 1.85
CA ILE A 141 6.11 -5.27 2.90
C ILE A 141 5.39 -5.11 4.24
N GLY A 142 5.02 -3.89 4.63
CA GLY A 142 4.25 -3.63 5.85
C GLY A 142 2.94 -4.40 5.90
N LEU A 143 2.24 -4.55 4.76
CA LEU A 143 1.01 -5.34 4.65
C LEU A 143 1.25 -6.83 4.83
N VAL A 144 2.35 -7.40 4.33
CA VAL A 144 2.71 -8.79 4.61
C VAL A 144 2.93 -8.99 6.10
N LEU A 145 3.63 -8.04 6.76
CA LEU A 145 3.84 -8.07 8.22
C LEU A 145 2.53 -7.89 8.99
N LEU A 146 1.59 -7.06 8.51
CA LEU A 146 0.26 -6.90 9.12
C LEU A 146 -0.48 -8.25 9.20
N GLY A 147 -0.28 -9.15 8.23
CA GLY A 147 -0.86 -10.49 8.23
C GLY A 147 -0.53 -11.28 9.51
N THR A 148 0.58 -11.02 10.19
CA THR A 148 0.95 -11.68 11.44
C THR A 148 0.07 -11.29 12.64
N THR A 149 -0.62 -10.17 12.56
CA THR A 149 -1.49 -9.66 13.64
C THR A 149 -2.98 -9.88 13.36
N VAL A 150 -3.33 -10.39 12.16
CA VAL A 150 -4.71 -10.64 11.75
C VAL A 150 -5.00 -12.13 11.78
N ILE A 151 -6.01 -12.52 12.57
CA ILE A 151 -6.43 -13.92 12.67
C ILE A 151 -7.09 -14.34 11.35
N PHE A 152 -6.72 -15.50 10.81
CA PHE A 152 -7.23 -15.98 9.52
C PHE A 152 -8.77 -16.07 9.46
N GLY A 153 -9.41 -16.40 10.60
CA GLY A 153 -10.87 -16.38 10.71
C GLY A 153 -11.49 -14.99 10.48
N GLU A 154 -10.82 -13.93 10.94
CA GLU A 154 -11.26 -12.54 10.68
C GLU A 154 -11.13 -12.19 9.18
N ILE A 155 -10.05 -12.66 8.53
CA ILE A 155 -9.88 -12.50 7.08
C ILE A 155 -11.02 -13.19 6.32
N MET A 156 -11.38 -14.40 6.71
CA MET A 156 -12.45 -15.14 6.03
C MET A 156 -13.81 -14.47 6.20
N GLN A 157 -14.15 -14.04 7.41
CA GLN A 157 -15.43 -13.39 7.69
C GLN A 157 -15.51 -11.98 7.06
N ALA A 158 -14.54 -11.12 7.33
CA ALA A 158 -14.53 -9.76 6.82
C ALA A 158 -14.27 -9.73 5.31
N GLY A 159 -13.45 -10.66 4.80
CA GLY A 159 -13.14 -10.78 3.37
C GLY A 159 -14.33 -11.19 2.51
N ALA A 160 -15.20 -12.09 3.00
CA ALA A 160 -16.41 -12.46 2.28
C ALA A 160 -17.38 -11.27 2.14
N LEU A 161 -17.63 -10.55 3.24
CA LEU A 161 -18.44 -9.32 3.24
C LEU A 161 -17.76 -8.22 2.41
N GLY A 162 -16.45 -8.06 2.56
CA GLY A 162 -15.65 -7.12 1.79
C GLY A 162 -15.67 -7.39 0.30
N LEU A 163 -15.72 -8.67 -0.14
CA LEU A 163 -15.83 -9.02 -1.56
C LEU A 163 -17.20 -8.64 -2.14
N ILE A 164 -18.29 -8.88 -1.39
CA ILE A 164 -19.64 -8.45 -1.80
C ILE A 164 -19.70 -6.93 -1.90
N GLN A 165 -19.21 -6.22 -0.87
CA GLN A 165 -19.09 -4.76 -0.87
C GLN A 165 -18.27 -4.27 -2.06
N ALA A 166 -17.08 -4.86 -2.28
CA ALA A 166 -16.19 -4.50 -3.37
C ALA A 166 -16.87 -4.68 -4.74
N LEU A 167 -17.59 -5.79 -4.94
CA LEU A 167 -18.30 -6.04 -6.21
C LEU A 167 -19.34 -4.96 -6.48
N VAL A 168 -20.18 -4.63 -5.48
CA VAL A 168 -21.20 -3.59 -5.59
C VAL A 168 -20.56 -2.23 -5.85
N VAL A 169 -19.55 -1.85 -5.05
CA VAL A 169 -18.83 -0.56 -5.16
C VAL A 169 -18.17 -0.46 -6.52
N VAL A 170 -17.39 -1.46 -6.94
CA VAL A 170 -16.69 -1.43 -8.23
C VAL A 170 -17.69 -1.31 -9.38
N CYS A 171 -18.78 -2.10 -9.39
CA CYS A 171 -19.76 -2.00 -10.46
C CYS A 171 -20.48 -0.65 -10.48
N CYS A 172 -20.94 -0.15 -9.33
CA CYS A 172 -21.69 1.12 -9.28
C CYS A 172 -20.78 2.31 -9.56
N VAL A 173 -19.63 2.39 -8.89
CA VAL A 173 -18.71 3.53 -9.02
C VAL A 173 -18.07 3.56 -10.41
N TRP A 174 -17.71 2.40 -10.97
CA TRP A 174 -17.14 2.34 -12.32
C TRP A 174 -18.13 2.89 -13.37
N ASN A 175 -19.37 2.41 -13.35
CA ASN A 175 -20.40 2.85 -14.31
C ASN A 175 -20.75 4.33 -14.12
N PHE A 176 -20.91 4.78 -12.88
CA PHE A 176 -21.21 6.16 -12.54
C PHE A 176 -20.07 7.10 -12.91
N GLY A 177 -18.83 6.76 -12.54
CA GLY A 177 -17.64 7.53 -12.87
C GLY A 177 -17.40 7.63 -14.37
N TYR A 178 -17.57 6.52 -15.09
CA TYR A 178 -17.50 6.53 -16.56
C TYR A 178 -18.57 7.45 -17.17
N TRP A 179 -19.82 7.34 -16.73
CA TRP A 179 -20.91 8.16 -17.22
C TRP A 179 -20.68 9.65 -16.96
N ILE A 180 -20.26 10.03 -15.73
CA ILE A 180 -19.95 11.43 -15.41
C ILE A 180 -18.79 11.94 -16.27
N ALA A 181 -17.68 11.22 -16.35
CA ALA A 181 -16.54 11.62 -17.15
C ALA A 181 -16.94 11.85 -18.62
N ARG A 182 -17.74 10.95 -19.18
CA ARG A 182 -18.28 11.11 -20.55
C ARG A 182 -19.19 12.33 -20.69
N LYS A 183 -20.03 12.61 -19.68
CA LYS A 183 -20.93 13.77 -19.67
C LYS A 183 -20.15 15.09 -19.57
N LEU A 184 -19.00 15.08 -18.89
CA LEU A 184 -18.09 16.23 -18.80
C LEU A 184 -17.19 16.40 -20.04
N GLY A 185 -17.38 15.59 -21.09
CA GLY A 185 -16.64 15.71 -22.34
C GLY A 185 -15.28 15.01 -22.34
N VAL A 186 -14.94 14.27 -21.29
CA VAL A 186 -13.70 13.47 -21.24
C VAL A 186 -13.76 12.39 -22.31
N ASP A 187 -12.67 12.18 -23.03
CA ASP A 187 -12.59 11.14 -24.07
C ASP A 187 -12.77 9.73 -23.49
N ARG A 188 -13.07 8.77 -24.37
CA ARG A 188 -13.45 7.40 -23.96
C ARG A 188 -12.33 6.65 -23.25
N GLU A 189 -11.08 6.79 -23.70
CA GLU A 189 -9.93 6.10 -23.10
C GLU A 189 -9.67 6.61 -21.68
N MET A 190 -9.59 7.94 -21.54
CA MET A 190 -9.35 8.57 -20.24
C MET A 190 -10.52 8.32 -19.28
N SER A 191 -11.77 8.36 -19.76
CA SER A 191 -12.94 8.01 -18.94
C SER A 191 -12.90 6.57 -18.43
N THR A 192 -12.44 5.62 -19.26
CA THR A 192 -12.29 4.20 -18.83
C THR A 192 -11.20 4.03 -17.79
N MET A 193 -10.04 4.67 -18.00
CA MET A 193 -8.93 4.64 -17.03
C MET A 193 -9.33 5.30 -15.71
N LEU A 194 -9.99 6.46 -15.76
CA LEU A 194 -10.45 7.20 -14.58
C LEU A 194 -11.50 6.39 -13.79
N ALA A 195 -12.50 5.84 -14.48
CA ALA A 195 -13.52 5.00 -13.83
C ALA A 195 -12.92 3.79 -13.14
N SER A 196 -11.94 3.13 -13.77
CA SER A 196 -11.22 2.01 -13.16
C SER A 196 -10.38 2.44 -11.98
N ALA A 197 -9.73 3.59 -12.06
CA ALA A 197 -8.91 4.14 -10.99
C ALA A 197 -9.75 4.40 -9.73
N VAL A 198 -10.82 5.17 -9.85
CA VAL A 198 -11.64 5.58 -8.69
C VAL A 198 -12.52 4.46 -8.13
N SER A 199 -12.68 3.34 -8.85
CA SER A 199 -13.52 2.23 -8.38
C SER A 199 -12.75 1.07 -7.74
N ILE A 200 -11.44 0.94 -7.99
CA ILE A 200 -10.67 -0.24 -7.55
C ILE A 200 -9.51 0.16 -6.65
N CYS A 201 -8.35 0.52 -7.24
CA CYS A 201 -7.12 0.75 -6.47
C CYS A 201 -6.27 1.91 -7.01
N GLY A 202 -6.90 2.88 -7.63
CA GLY A 202 -6.25 4.10 -8.09
C GLY A 202 -5.23 3.85 -9.20
N VAL A 203 -3.98 4.10 -8.91
CA VAL A 203 -2.86 4.07 -9.86
C VAL A 203 -2.74 2.71 -10.57
N SER A 204 -2.76 1.61 -9.82
CA SER A 204 -2.61 0.26 -10.38
C SER A 204 -3.75 -0.09 -11.34
N ALA A 205 -4.98 0.35 -11.01
CA ALA A 205 -6.14 0.13 -11.88
C ALA A 205 -6.08 0.99 -13.15
N ALA A 206 -5.60 2.22 -13.06
CA ALA A 206 -5.36 3.08 -14.22
C ALA A 206 -4.33 2.46 -15.18
N ILE A 207 -3.18 2.01 -14.66
CA ILE A 207 -2.11 1.35 -15.43
C ILE A 207 -2.63 0.06 -16.08
N ALA A 208 -3.33 -0.77 -15.29
CA ALA A 208 -3.88 -2.03 -15.79
C ALA A 208 -4.89 -1.80 -16.90
N THR A 209 -5.76 -0.80 -16.74
CA THR A 209 -6.75 -0.43 -17.75
C THR A 209 -6.08 0.15 -18.99
N CYS A 210 -5.12 1.05 -18.84
CA CYS A 210 -4.34 1.61 -19.95
C CYS A 210 -3.70 0.51 -20.79
N GLY A 211 -3.05 -0.47 -20.15
CA GLY A 211 -2.49 -1.64 -20.83
C GLY A 211 -3.56 -2.51 -21.51
N ALA A 212 -4.72 -2.71 -20.88
CA ALA A 212 -5.83 -3.50 -21.42
C ALA A 212 -6.45 -2.89 -22.68
N ILE A 213 -6.53 -1.55 -22.74
CA ILE A 213 -7.10 -0.82 -23.87
C ILE A 213 -6.05 -0.32 -24.87
N LYS A 214 -4.75 -0.57 -24.62
CA LYS A 214 -3.62 0.02 -25.36
C LYS A 214 -3.74 1.56 -25.44
N GLY A 215 -4.03 2.18 -24.28
CA GLY A 215 -4.33 3.60 -24.15
C GLY A 215 -3.07 4.48 -24.19
N ASP A 216 -3.29 5.80 -24.26
CA ASP A 216 -2.23 6.80 -24.29
C ASP A 216 -1.62 7.02 -22.90
N ASN A 217 -0.29 6.87 -22.79
CA ASN A 217 0.47 7.07 -21.54
C ASN A 217 0.40 8.51 -20.99
N LYS A 218 0.18 9.52 -21.85
CA LYS A 218 -0.02 10.91 -21.39
C LYS A 218 -1.33 11.02 -20.61
N LYS A 219 -2.41 10.45 -21.15
CA LYS A 219 -3.71 10.41 -20.47
C LYS A 219 -3.62 9.62 -19.16
N LEU A 220 -2.86 8.52 -19.16
CA LEU A 220 -2.58 7.74 -17.95
C LEU A 220 -1.92 8.62 -16.86
N SER A 221 -0.92 9.42 -17.22
CA SER A 221 -0.25 10.32 -16.27
C SER A 221 -1.21 11.35 -15.66
N TYR A 222 -2.14 11.90 -16.44
CA TYR A 222 -3.18 12.78 -15.92
C TYR A 222 -4.12 12.07 -14.94
N VAL A 223 -4.55 10.85 -15.27
CA VAL A 223 -5.41 10.06 -14.38
C VAL A 223 -4.70 9.76 -13.06
N ILE A 224 -3.43 9.34 -13.12
CA ILE A 224 -2.62 9.07 -11.92
C ILE A 224 -2.51 10.33 -11.05
N SER A 225 -2.18 11.47 -11.65
CA SER A 225 -2.05 12.74 -10.91
C SER A 225 -3.36 13.12 -10.23
N LEU A 226 -4.49 12.97 -10.91
CA LEU A 226 -5.82 13.31 -10.36
C LEU A 226 -6.15 12.39 -9.16
N VAL A 227 -5.91 11.09 -9.29
CA VAL A 227 -6.11 10.11 -8.20
C VAL A 227 -5.30 10.49 -6.97
N LEU A 228 -4.01 10.82 -7.13
CA LEU A 228 -3.14 11.16 -6.02
C LEU A 228 -3.57 12.47 -5.34
N VAL A 229 -3.97 13.47 -6.12
CA VAL A 229 -4.50 14.75 -5.60
C VAL A 229 -5.76 14.54 -4.75
N VAL A 230 -6.63 13.61 -5.14
CA VAL A 230 -7.88 13.31 -4.38
C VAL A 230 -7.61 12.38 -3.20
N ALA A 231 -6.68 11.42 -3.33
CA ALA A 231 -6.39 10.45 -2.29
C ALA A 231 -5.90 11.10 -0.98
N ILE A 232 -5.10 12.19 -1.07
CA ILE A 232 -4.56 12.88 0.10
C ILE A 232 -5.66 13.52 0.97
N PRO A 233 -6.57 14.38 0.43
CA PRO A 233 -7.69 14.89 1.21
C PRO A 233 -8.60 13.80 1.79
N MET A 234 -8.83 12.72 1.04
CA MET A 234 -9.63 11.59 1.53
C MET A 234 -8.95 10.87 2.70
N MET A 235 -7.64 10.63 2.60
CA MET A 235 -6.84 9.99 3.63
C MET A 235 -6.95 10.72 4.98
N TYR A 236 -6.98 12.04 4.97
CA TYR A 236 -7.12 12.85 6.17
C TYR A 236 -8.58 13.10 6.57
N GLY A 237 -9.44 13.41 5.61
CA GLY A 237 -10.81 13.83 5.87
C GLY A 237 -11.74 12.71 6.31
N MET A 238 -11.60 11.51 5.72
CA MET A 238 -12.52 10.41 6.02
C MET A 238 -12.46 9.87 7.45
N PRO A 239 -11.31 9.74 8.11
CA PRO A 239 -11.26 9.34 9.52
C PRO A 239 -12.04 10.29 10.43
N TYR A 240 -11.89 11.61 10.25
CA TYR A 240 -12.63 12.60 11.04
C TYR A 240 -14.12 12.57 10.73
N LEU A 241 -14.48 12.40 9.46
CA LEU A 241 -15.88 12.26 9.06
C LEU A 241 -16.50 11.00 9.67
N ALA A 242 -15.77 9.88 9.71
CA ALA A 242 -16.21 8.65 10.36
C ALA A 242 -16.45 8.84 11.88
N GLN A 243 -15.54 9.55 12.56
CA GLN A 243 -15.70 9.89 13.97
C GLN A 243 -16.91 10.81 14.20
N TRP A 244 -17.08 11.83 13.36
CA TRP A 244 -18.23 12.74 13.43
C TRP A 244 -19.56 12.04 13.22
N LEU A 245 -19.61 11.04 12.34
CA LEU A 245 -20.78 10.19 12.11
C LEU A 245 -20.99 9.12 13.19
N GLY A 246 -20.07 8.99 14.16
CA GLY A 246 -20.17 8.00 15.23
C GLY A 246 -20.06 6.54 14.73
N LEU A 247 -19.34 6.30 13.64
CA LEU A 247 -19.19 4.96 13.08
C LEU A 247 -18.30 4.09 13.98
N SER A 248 -18.65 2.80 14.14
CA SER A 248 -17.75 1.86 14.81
C SER A 248 -16.44 1.69 14.01
N PRO A 249 -15.31 1.32 14.65
CA PRO A 249 -14.04 1.14 13.98
C PRO A 249 -14.09 0.17 12.78
N GLU A 250 -14.89 -0.90 12.88
CA GLU A 250 -15.09 -1.89 11.82
C GLU A 250 -15.78 -1.28 10.61
N VAL A 251 -16.88 -0.55 10.85
CA VAL A 251 -17.66 0.11 9.80
C VAL A 251 -16.86 1.23 9.15
N ALA A 252 -16.18 2.05 9.97
CA ALA A 252 -15.31 3.12 9.49
C ALA A 252 -14.16 2.56 8.63
N GLY A 253 -13.52 1.49 9.10
CA GLY A 253 -12.47 0.78 8.35
C GLY A 253 -12.98 0.23 7.02
N ALA A 254 -14.11 -0.47 7.04
CA ALA A 254 -14.72 -1.02 5.83
C ALA A 254 -15.13 0.07 4.82
N TRP A 255 -15.65 1.19 5.31
CA TRP A 255 -16.00 2.35 4.48
C TRP A 255 -14.75 2.97 3.83
N MET A 256 -13.71 3.26 4.61
CA MET A 256 -12.45 3.81 4.10
C MET A 256 -11.78 2.86 3.11
N GLY A 257 -11.74 1.55 3.42
CA GLY A 257 -11.19 0.53 2.54
C GLY A 257 -11.89 0.42 1.20
N GLY A 258 -13.23 0.60 1.18
CA GLY A 258 -14.04 0.57 -0.02
C GLY A 258 -14.07 1.87 -0.82
N THR A 259 -13.65 3.00 -0.24
CA THR A 259 -13.82 4.33 -0.83
C THR A 259 -12.52 4.98 -1.23
N ILE A 260 -11.47 4.91 -0.40
CA ILE A 260 -10.17 5.53 -0.70
C ILE A 260 -9.47 4.73 -1.81
N ASP A 261 -8.97 5.43 -2.81
CA ASP A 261 -8.46 4.80 -4.02
C ASP A 261 -7.16 4.01 -3.80
N THR A 262 -6.15 4.58 -3.15
CA THR A 262 -4.83 3.97 -3.03
C THR A 262 -4.69 3.13 -1.75
N THR A 263 -4.01 1.98 -1.84
CA THR A 263 -3.79 1.09 -0.69
C THR A 263 -3.01 1.79 0.44
N GLY A 264 -2.01 2.60 0.09
CA GLY A 264 -1.23 3.36 1.08
C GLY A 264 -2.09 4.35 1.88
N ALA A 265 -2.96 5.12 1.19
CA ALA A 265 -3.87 6.04 1.85
C ALA A 265 -4.93 5.33 2.69
N VAL A 266 -5.40 4.15 2.27
CA VAL A 266 -6.31 3.30 3.06
C VAL A 266 -5.69 2.89 4.38
N VAL A 267 -4.45 2.38 4.34
CA VAL A 267 -3.70 1.98 5.55
C VAL A 267 -3.50 3.17 6.48
N ALA A 268 -3.05 4.30 5.93
CA ALA A 268 -2.84 5.53 6.68
C ALA A 268 -4.12 6.02 7.36
N SER A 269 -5.23 6.03 6.63
CA SER A 269 -6.54 6.43 7.09
C SER A 269 -7.08 5.51 8.20
N GLY A 270 -6.94 4.19 8.02
CA GLY A 270 -7.33 3.18 9.00
C GLY A 270 -6.54 3.32 10.30
N ALA A 271 -5.22 3.53 10.20
CA ALA A 271 -4.34 3.68 11.35
C ALA A 271 -4.72 4.87 12.24
N VAL A 272 -5.27 5.96 11.68
CA VAL A 272 -5.76 7.12 12.45
C VAL A 272 -6.89 6.73 13.44
N LEU A 273 -7.74 5.76 13.06
CA LEU A 273 -8.84 5.28 13.89
C LEU A 273 -8.48 4.08 14.78
N GLY A 274 -7.24 3.61 14.67
CA GLY A 274 -6.70 2.50 15.45
C GLY A 274 -6.68 1.17 14.73
N GLU A 275 -6.16 0.16 15.42
CA GLU A 275 -5.82 -1.16 14.87
C GLU A 275 -7.00 -1.88 14.21
N THR A 276 -8.18 -1.82 14.81
CA THR A 276 -9.38 -2.48 14.27
C THR A 276 -9.78 -1.85 12.93
N ALA A 277 -9.85 -0.52 12.85
CA ALA A 277 -10.18 0.18 11.61
C ALA A 277 -9.12 -0.06 10.53
N GLU A 278 -7.83 -0.09 10.88
CA GLU A 278 -6.74 -0.43 9.96
C GLU A 278 -6.92 -1.83 9.37
N LYS A 279 -7.15 -2.87 10.19
CA LYS A 279 -7.38 -4.24 9.74
C LYS A 279 -8.55 -4.35 8.77
N TYR A 280 -9.72 -3.82 9.14
CA TYR A 280 -10.90 -3.88 8.28
C TYR A 280 -10.73 -3.10 6.97
N SER A 281 -10.08 -1.94 7.01
CA SER A 281 -9.82 -1.14 5.82
C SER A 281 -8.93 -1.89 4.82
N VAL A 282 -7.89 -2.56 5.32
CA VAL A 282 -6.97 -3.37 4.51
C VAL A 282 -7.67 -4.60 3.91
N ILE A 283 -8.48 -5.32 4.71
CA ILE A 283 -9.19 -6.51 4.23
C ILE A 283 -10.18 -6.14 3.11
N VAL A 284 -10.95 -5.08 3.29
CA VAL A 284 -11.90 -4.61 2.27
C VAL A 284 -11.16 -4.13 1.02
N LYS A 285 -10.05 -3.39 1.20
CA LYS A 285 -9.22 -2.93 0.07
C LYS A 285 -8.64 -4.11 -0.71
N PHE A 286 -8.19 -5.16 -0.04
CA PHE A 286 -7.70 -6.36 -0.71
C PHE A 286 -8.81 -7.05 -1.52
N SER A 287 -10.04 -7.07 -0.99
CA SER A 287 -11.19 -7.59 -1.73
C SER A 287 -11.44 -6.82 -3.03
N GLN A 288 -11.28 -5.49 -3.03
CA GLN A 288 -11.31 -4.69 -4.25
C GLN A 288 -10.14 -5.00 -5.19
N ASN A 289 -8.93 -5.11 -4.66
CA ASN A 289 -7.72 -5.35 -5.45
C ASN A 289 -7.77 -6.71 -6.18
N VAL A 290 -8.40 -7.73 -5.59
CA VAL A 290 -8.63 -9.03 -6.25
C VAL A 290 -9.48 -8.87 -7.50
N LEU A 291 -10.44 -7.94 -7.49
CA LEU A 291 -11.30 -7.68 -8.65
C LEU A 291 -10.58 -6.98 -9.81
N LEU A 292 -9.38 -6.42 -9.58
CA LEU A 292 -8.59 -5.73 -10.60
C LEU A 292 -8.36 -6.58 -11.85
N GLY A 293 -7.95 -7.85 -11.65
CA GLY A 293 -7.73 -8.78 -12.74
C GLY A 293 -8.99 -9.03 -13.56
N LEU A 294 -10.12 -9.27 -12.89
CA LEU A 294 -11.41 -9.48 -13.53
C LEU A 294 -11.88 -8.25 -14.29
N ALA A 295 -11.77 -7.08 -13.69
CA ALA A 295 -12.15 -5.81 -14.33
C ALA A 295 -11.28 -5.53 -15.58
N ALA A 296 -9.95 -5.66 -15.47
CA ALA A 296 -9.05 -5.46 -16.61
C ALA A 296 -9.31 -6.45 -17.74
N PHE A 297 -9.63 -7.71 -17.40
CA PHE A 297 -9.99 -8.75 -18.37
C PHE A 297 -11.32 -8.40 -19.07
N ALA A 298 -12.36 -8.04 -18.32
CA ALA A 298 -13.66 -7.63 -18.87
C ALA A 298 -13.53 -6.40 -19.79
N ILE A 299 -12.76 -5.39 -19.36
CA ILE A 299 -12.47 -4.18 -20.16
C ILE A 299 -11.73 -4.55 -21.45
N SER A 300 -10.73 -5.42 -21.38
CA SER A 300 -9.98 -5.87 -22.54
C SER A 300 -10.85 -6.59 -23.57
N ILE A 301 -11.77 -7.46 -23.10
CA ILE A 301 -12.77 -8.11 -23.96
C ILE A 301 -13.67 -7.06 -24.62
N TYR A 302 -14.26 -6.17 -23.83
CA TYR A 302 -15.18 -5.13 -24.33
C TYR A 302 -14.52 -4.25 -25.41
N TRP A 303 -13.24 -3.84 -25.19
CA TRP A 303 -12.51 -3.05 -26.15
C TRP A 303 -12.09 -3.81 -27.39
N SER A 304 -11.80 -5.12 -27.28
CA SER A 304 -11.49 -5.98 -28.42
C SER A 304 -12.69 -6.16 -29.36
N TYR A 305 -13.91 -6.22 -28.82
CA TYR A 305 -15.13 -6.31 -29.64
C TYR A 305 -15.54 -4.99 -30.28
N LYS A 306 -15.23 -3.84 -29.67
CA LYS A 306 -15.61 -2.51 -30.21
C LYS A 306 -14.51 -1.84 -31.03
N GLY A 307 -13.28 -2.33 -31.03
CA GLY A 307 -12.17 -1.83 -31.85
C GLY A 307 -12.25 -2.38 -33.27
N LYS A 308 -11.91 -1.54 -34.27
CA LYS A 308 -11.82 -1.95 -35.69
C LYS A 308 -10.54 -2.77 -35.99
N ASP A 309 -9.58 -2.80 -35.06
CA ASP A 309 -8.35 -3.58 -35.20
C ASP A 309 -8.51 -4.96 -34.53
N HIS A 310 -8.03 -6.01 -35.19
CA HIS A 310 -7.93 -7.37 -34.67
C HIS A 310 -6.92 -7.40 -33.51
N ARG A 311 -7.37 -7.04 -32.30
CA ARG A 311 -6.57 -7.13 -31.09
C ARG A 311 -6.53 -8.58 -30.62
N GLU A 312 -5.36 -9.04 -30.20
CA GLU A 312 -5.20 -10.36 -29.60
C GLU A 312 -6.21 -10.57 -28.47
N LYS A 313 -6.89 -11.71 -28.47
CA LYS A 313 -7.87 -12.04 -27.41
C LYS A 313 -7.14 -12.16 -26.08
N PRO A 314 -7.63 -11.52 -25.00
CA PRO A 314 -7.02 -11.66 -23.70
C PRO A 314 -7.08 -13.11 -23.22
N THR A 315 -5.97 -13.62 -22.72
CA THR A 315 -5.87 -14.97 -22.16
C THR A 315 -6.20 -14.97 -20.67
N PRO A 316 -6.70 -16.09 -20.09
CA PRO A 316 -6.92 -16.21 -18.65
C PRO A 316 -5.67 -15.93 -17.78
N GLY A 317 -4.45 -16.07 -18.35
CA GLY A 317 -3.19 -15.73 -17.70
C GLY A 317 -3.11 -14.27 -17.24
N VAL A 318 -3.80 -13.36 -17.93
CA VAL A 318 -3.89 -11.93 -17.56
C VAL A 318 -4.51 -11.75 -16.16
N LEU A 319 -5.42 -12.61 -15.74
CA LEU A 319 -6.00 -12.57 -14.39
C LEU A 319 -4.90 -12.78 -13.33
N TRP A 320 -4.05 -13.77 -13.53
CA TRP A 320 -2.94 -14.06 -12.63
C TRP A 320 -1.87 -12.96 -12.65
N GLU A 321 -1.52 -12.46 -13.81
CA GLU A 321 -0.53 -11.37 -13.94
C GLU A 321 -0.95 -10.11 -13.17
N ARG A 322 -2.25 -9.80 -13.20
CA ARG A 322 -2.80 -8.61 -12.55
C ARG A 322 -3.21 -8.81 -11.09
N PHE A 323 -3.25 -10.04 -10.62
CA PHE A 323 -3.52 -10.33 -9.22
C PHE A 323 -2.39 -9.77 -8.33
N PRO A 324 -2.70 -8.99 -7.28
CA PRO A 324 -1.70 -8.40 -6.38
C PRO A 324 -1.04 -9.48 -5.52
N LYS A 325 0.20 -9.87 -5.84
CA LYS A 325 0.89 -11.01 -5.21
C LYS A 325 1.16 -10.80 -3.71
N PHE A 326 1.34 -9.55 -3.27
CA PHE A 326 1.56 -9.25 -1.86
C PHE A 326 0.40 -9.69 -0.94
N VAL A 327 -0.84 -9.82 -1.48
CA VAL A 327 -1.98 -10.40 -0.75
C VAL A 327 -1.71 -11.86 -0.37
N LEU A 328 -1.02 -12.63 -1.22
CA LEU A 328 -0.62 -14.00 -0.89
C LEU A 328 0.34 -14.01 0.30
N GLY A 329 1.28 -13.06 0.36
CA GLY A 329 2.19 -12.91 1.49
C GLY A 329 1.45 -12.57 2.79
N PHE A 330 0.49 -11.66 2.74
CA PHE A 330 -0.39 -11.32 3.87
C PHE A 330 -1.16 -12.54 4.38
N VAL A 331 -1.82 -13.27 3.50
CA VAL A 331 -2.59 -14.49 3.86
C VAL A 331 -1.67 -15.58 4.39
N ALA A 332 -0.50 -15.79 3.77
CA ALA A 332 0.48 -16.77 4.24
C ALA A 332 0.99 -16.44 5.66
N ALA A 333 1.31 -15.17 5.94
CA ALA A 333 1.70 -14.73 7.27
C ALA A 333 0.58 -14.97 8.29
N SER A 334 -0.67 -14.64 7.95
CA SER A 334 -1.83 -14.89 8.82
C SER A 334 -2.06 -16.39 9.07
N LEU A 335 -1.92 -17.26 8.07
CA LEU A 335 -2.03 -18.71 8.22
C LEU A 335 -0.94 -19.26 9.15
N ILE A 336 0.30 -18.82 9.01
CA ILE A 336 1.41 -19.23 9.87
C ILE A 336 1.11 -18.87 11.33
N PHE A 337 0.66 -17.65 11.59
CA PHE A 337 0.39 -17.18 12.96
C PHE A 337 -0.90 -17.76 13.55
N SER A 338 -1.89 -18.11 12.72
CA SER A 338 -3.14 -18.68 13.20
C SER A 338 -3.10 -20.19 13.43
N PHE A 339 -2.29 -20.93 12.66
CA PHE A 339 -2.36 -22.41 12.67
C PHE A 339 -1.03 -23.13 12.88
N VAL A 340 0.13 -22.47 12.64
CA VAL A 340 1.44 -23.13 12.71
C VAL A 340 2.15 -22.83 14.03
N LEU A 341 2.07 -21.58 14.50
CA LEU A 341 2.75 -21.16 15.73
C LEU A 341 1.90 -21.43 16.98
N PRO A 342 2.52 -21.89 18.11
CA PRO A 342 1.86 -21.89 19.40
C PRO A 342 1.42 -20.48 19.79
N PHE A 343 0.28 -20.35 20.49
CA PHE A 343 -0.34 -19.07 20.83
C PHE A 343 0.62 -18.07 21.49
N ASP A 344 1.41 -18.53 22.48
CA ASP A 344 2.35 -17.67 23.20
C ASP A 344 3.48 -17.17 22.30
N THR A 345 3.99 -18.04 21.40
CA THR A 345 5.00 -17.66 20.40
C THR A 345 4.42 -16.69 19.40
N ALA A 346 3.22 -16.95 18.89
CA ALA A 346 2.54 -16.06 17.94
C ALA A 346 2.31 -14.68 18.54
N LYS A 347 1.92 -14.58 19.82
CA LYS A 347 1.73 -13.31 20.52
C LYS A 347 3.05 -12.54 20.69
N ALA A 348 4.12 -13.18 21.13
CA ALA A 348 5.43 -12.55 21.30
C ALA A 348 6.00 -12.06 19.97
N VAL A 349 6.06 -12.94 18.96
CA VAL A 349 6.57 -12.61 17.62
C VAL A 349 5.67 -11.60 16.92
N GLY A 350 4.34 -11.65 17.13
CA GLY A 350 3.38 -10.68 16.63
C GLY A 350 3.65 -9.24 17.11
N GLY A 351 4.10 -9.08 18.36
CA GLY A 351 4.57 -7.78 18.88
C GLY A 351 5.79 -7.24 18.12
N VAL A 352 6.75 -8.13 17.84
CA VAL A 352 7.97 -7.77 17.08
C VAL A 352 7.62 -7.39 15.63
N THR A 353 6.86 -8.22 14.94
CA THR A 353 6.47 -7.94 13.54
C THR A 353 5.60 -6.70 13.41
N LYS A 354 4.75 -6.39 14.39
CA LYS A 354 3.98 -5.15 14.46
C LYS A 354 4.88 -3.91 14.56
N ASN A 355 5.94 -3.98 15.38
CA ASN A 355 6.91 -2.88 15.46
C ASN A 355 7.62 -2.63 14.11
N LEU A 356 7.99 -3.70 13.42
CA LEU A 356 8.60 -3.60 12.08
C LEU A 356 7.60 -3.10 11.04
N GLN A 357 6.36 -3.59 11.05
CA GLN A 357 5.26 -3.08 10.23
C GLN A 357 5.12 -1.57 10.37
N ASN A 358 5.07 -1.07 11.61
CA ASN A 358 4.97 0.37 11.89
C ASN A 358 6.16 1.16 11.34
N ALA A 359 7.38 0.59 11.39
CA ALA A 359 8.56 1.22 10.80
C ALA A 359 8.44 1.31 9.27
N PHE A 360 8.02 0.22 8.59
CA PHE A 360 7.79 0.23 7.14
C PHE A 360 6.70 1.22 6.73
N PHE A 361 5.60 1.29 7.48
CA PHE A 361 4.52 2.23 7.20
C PHE A 361 4.95 3.68 7.44
N SER A 362 5.69 3.97 8.53
CA SER A 362 6.20 5.33 8.77
C SER A 362 7.06 5.84 7.62
N ILE A 363 7.93 4.98 7.09
CA ILE A 363 8.77 5.29 5.92
C ILE A 363 7.93 5.45 4.66
N ALA A 364 6.97 4.55 4.44
CA ALA A 364 6.06 4.62 3.32
C ALA A 364 5.27 5.94 3.31
N PHE A 365 4.77 6.37 4.45
CA PHE A 365 3.99 7.62 4.58
C PHE A 365 4.84 8.87 4.32
N VAL A 366 6.09 8.88 4.75
CA VAL A 366 7.03 9.95 4.37
C VAL A 366 7.25 9.94 2.85
N CYS A 367 7.45 8.77 2.24
CA CYS A 367 7.62 8.66 0.79
C CYS A 367 6.37 9.14 0.03
N ILE A 368 5.15 8.79 0.47
CA ILE A 368 3.90 9.29 -0.12
C ILE A 368 3.87 10.82 -0.13
N GLY A 369 4.34 11.47 0.94
CA GLY A 369 4.42 12.93 0.97
C GLY A 369 5.53 13.53 0.10
N LEU A 370 6.61 12.77 -0.15
CA LEU A 370 7.74 13.20 -0.96
C LEU A 370 7.52 12.95 -2.47
N GLU A 371 6.79 11.91 -2.86
CA GLU A 371 6.44 11.56 -4.24
C GLU A 371 5.41 12.53 -4.84
#